data_7c89c8424e77fa6b6812a33ee42d2990
#
_entry.id   7c89c8424e77fa6b6812a33ee42d2990
#
_cell.length_a   1.000
_cell.length_b   1.000
_cell.length_c   1.000
_cell.angle_alpha   90.00
_cell.angle_beta   90.00
_cell.angle_gamma   90.00
#
_symmetry.space_group_name_H-M   'P 1'
#
loop_
_entity.id
_entity.type
_entity.pdbx_description
1 polymer ?
#
loop_
_entity_poly.entity_id
_entity_poly.type
_entity_poly.pdbx_seq_one_letter_code
_entity_poly.pdbx_strand_id
1 'polypeptide(L)'
;MELFRIASVSFCLFIVVNLYNNRYIEYLLIFHWQSYKQQITIGLHGHCNRMIITNRQKEYAYKDIVTTIGKNKLKLFAFSFFFLIFAKKLSDMNILIIPDIHGRSFWEEAINDIAEHRRDFDTVVFLGDYFDPYPAEGINECQAIINWEHLYDIFFGSYLTCEPVFLIGNHDAHYLNKVFAGRASGSRKSEWHLHTIEGIFEDRHRMFQIAFDTTIGGKKVLFTHAGINRGWVERHKDLLGTVSADSLNNLAKSDEGWLALADVGEERGGWAKTGGPLWADVNEHYDEDGKPYAIDGYDYEIFAHTRKKEPVINDSFAMLDAQRPFI
;
A
#
# COMPACT_ATOMS: atom_id res chain seq x y z
N MET A 1 -32.19 14.33 10.96
CA MET A 1 -31.02 13.97 10.15
C MET A 1 -30.36 12.75 10.77
N GLU A 2 -30.48 11.60 10.13
CA GLU A 2 -29.89 10.37 10.61
C GLU A 2 -28.51 10.17 9.97
N LEU A 3 -27.49 10.04 10.79
CA LEU A 3 -26.11 9.88 10.39
C LEU A 3 -25.72 8.39 10.53
N PHE A 4 -25.53 7.70 9.44
CA PHE A 4 -25.00 6.35 9.45
C PHE A 4 -23.52 6.36 9.09
N ARG A 5 -22.70 5.74 9.89
CA ARG A 5 -21.27 5.61 9.69
C ARG A 5 -20.91 4.13 9.61
N ILE A 6 -20.65 3.61 8.42
CA ILE A 6 -20.17 2.24 8.18
C ILE A 6 -18.80 2.34 7.54
N ALA A 7 -17.91 1.54 8.00
CA ALA A 7 -16.55 1.63 7.59
C ALA A 7 -15.94 0.26 7.34
N SER A 8 -15.21 0.09 6.27
CA SER A 8 -14.12 -0.83 6.16
C SER A 8 -12.99 -0.13 5.43
N VAL A 9 -11.80 -0.20 6.03
CA VAL A 9 -10.56 0.34 5.48
C VAL A 9 -10.70 1.78 4.96
N SER A 10 -10.48 2.74 5.84
CA SER A 10 -10.25 4.17 5.53
C SER A 10 -11.20 4.86 4.56
N PHE A 11 -12.50 4.73 4.72
CA PHE A 11 -13.47 5.53 3.95
C PHE A 11 -14.44 6.31 4.83
N CYS A 12 -14.56 7.62 4.57
CA CYS A 12 -15.69 8.42 5.03
C CYS A 12 -16.68 8.56 3.86
N LEU A 13 -17.83 7.93 3.92
CA LEU A 13 -18.91 8.18 2.98
C LEU A 13 -19.90 9.17 3.61
N PHE A 14 -20.04 10.34 2.99
CA PHE A 14 -21.06 11.31 3.37
C PHE A 14 -22.21 11.24 2.39
N ILE A 15 -23.38 10.81 2.82
CA ILE A 15 -24.61 10.95 2.04
C ILE A 15 -25.43 12.05 2.69
N VAL A 16 -25.51 13.20 2.00
CA VAL A 16 -26.44 14.26 2.35
C VAL A 16 -27.61 14.18 1.39
N VAL A 17 -28.76 13.70 1.84
CA VAL A 17 -30.01 13.79 1.09
C VAL A 17 -30.82 14.92 1.70
N ASN A 18 -30.85 16.04 0.98
CA ASN A 18 -31.63 17.21 1.39
C ASN A 18 -32.98 17.18 0.66
N LEU A 19 -34.04 16.95 1.42
CA LEU A 19 -35.39 16.85 0.89
C LEU A 19 -36.20 18.04 1.43
N TYR A 20 -36.67 18.93 0.54
CA TYR A 20 -37.28 20.21 0.88
C TYR A 20 -38.83 20.17 0.94
N ASN A 21 -39.44 21.00 1.77
CA ASN A 21 -40.87 21.22 1.98
C ASN A 21 -41.64 20.20 2.82
N ASN A 22 -41.41 20.15 4.13
CA ASN A 22 -42.25 19.44 5.12
C ASN A 22 -42.69 18.01 4.75
N ARG A 23 -42.20 17.47 3.64
CA ARG A 23 -42.42 16.13 3.15
C ARG A 23 -41.10 15.36 2.93
N TYR A 24 -40.00 16.00 3.28
CA TYR A 24 -38.66 15.49 3.00
C TYR A 24 -37.81 15.46 4.29
N ILE A 25 -37.11 14.39 4.47
CA ILE A 25 -36.22 14.18 5.60
C ILE A 25 -34.78 14.23 5.05
N GLU A 26 -33.95 15.09 5.65
CA GLU A 26 -32.51 15.10 5.37
C GLU A 26 -31.86 13.87 6.02
N TYR A 27 -31.18 13.05 5.23
CA TYR A 27 -30.36 11.98 5.72
C TYR A 27 -28.90 12.26 5.41
N LEU A 28 -28.09 12.42 6.43
CA LEU A 28 -26.66 12.42 6.32
C LEU A 28 -26.16 11.06 6.81
N LEU A 29 -25.71 10.21 5.90
CA LEU A 29 -25.07 8.96 6.23
C LEU A 29 -23.55 9.19 6.21
N ILE A 30 -22.94 9.23 7.38
CA ILE A 30 -21.49 9.31 7.51
C ILE A 30 -20.99 7.93 7.89
N PHE A 31 -20.23 7.32 6.99
CA PHE A 31 -19.54 6.09 7.25
C PHE A 31 -18.06 6.40 7.50
N HIS A 32 -17.58 6.13 8.68
CA HIS A 32 -16.17 6.27 9.02
C HIS A 32 -15.64 4.97 9.60
N TRP A 33 -14.61 4.42 9.03
CA TRP A 33 -13.94 3.25 9.56
C TRP A 33 -12.49 3.58 9.97
N GLN A 34 -12.16 3.24 11.18
CA GLN A 34 -10.77 3.15 11.63
C GLN A 34 -10.47 1.69 11.96
N SER A 35 -9.45 1.12 11.39
CA SER A 35 -9.13 -0.31 11.43
C SER A 35 -8.74 -0.88 12.80
N TYR A 36 -8.61 -0.08 13.84
CA TYR A 36 -8.15 -0.53 15.15
C TYR A 36 -9.15 -0.43 16.31
N LYS A 37 -10.28 0.21 16.15
CA LYS A 37 -11.37 0.15 17.14
C LYS A 37 -12.70 0.20 16.42
N GLN A 38 -13.34 -0.96 16.31
CA GLN A 38 -14.66 -1.11 15.72
C GLN A 38 -15.71 -0.28 16.49
N GLN A 39 -15.92 0.96 16.11
CA GLN A 39 -17.01 1.80 16.58
C GLN A 39 -17.89 2.18 15.40
N ILE A 40 -19.17 1.79 15.46
CA ILE A 40 -20.21 2.32 14.58
C ILE A 40 -20.84 3.48 15.34
N THR A 41 -20.79 4.69 14.78
CA THR A 41 -21.51 5.83 15.32
C THR A 41 -22.71 6.10 14.44
N ILE A 42 -23.91 5.96 14.96
CA ILE A 42 -25.16 6.38 14.32
C ILE A 42 -25.57 7.68 14.99
N GLY A 43 -25.66 8.74 14.24
CA GLY A 43 -26.12 10.05 14.73
C GLY A 43 -27.44 10.44 14.08
N LEU A 44 -28.44 10.70 14.88
CA LEU A 44 -29.69 11.34 14.46
C LEU A 44 -29.56 12.82 14.78
N HIS A 45 -29.62 13.69 13.75
CA HIS A 45 -29.64 15.13 13.95
C HIS A 45 -31.05 15.67 13.67
N GLY A 46 -31.66 16.10 14.73
CA GLY A 46 -33.03 16.62 14.80
C GLY A 46 -33.59 16.28 16.19
N HIS A 47 -33.04 16.86 17.22
CA HIS A 47 -33.25 16.55 18.65
C HIS A 47 -32.59 15.27 19.15
N CYS A 48 -31.33 15.43 19.47
CA CYS A 48 -30.60 14.73 20.53
C CYS A 48 -30.64 13.20 20.53
N ASN A 49 -29.62 12.54 20.07
CA ASN A 49 -28.90 11.51 20.83
C ASN A 49 -27.86 10.84 19.95
N ARG A 50 -26.60 11.02 20.28
CA ARG A 50 -25.51 10.19 19.78
C ARG A 50 -25.68 8.78 20.36
N MET A 51 -25.92 7.79 19.52
CA MET A 51 -25.90 6.41 19.93
C MET A 51 -24.58 5.76 19.52
N ILE A 52 -23.79 5.35 20.49
CA ILE A 52 -22.58 4.54 20.28
C ILE A 52 -22.99 3.09 20.38
N ILE A 53 -22.86 2.35 19.26
CA ILE A 53 -23.22 0.94 19.23
C ILE A 53 -21.94 0.10 19.38
N THR A 54 -21.89 -0.71 20.43
CA THR A 54 -20.82 -1.67 20.69
C THR A 54 -20.94 -2.92 19.80
N ASN A 55 -19.89 -3.73 19.72
CA ASN A 55 -19.86 -4.94 18.88
C ASN A 55 -21.03 -5.92 19.13
N ARG A 56 -21.59 -5.98 20.31
CA ARG A 56 -22.74 -6.85 20.65
C ARG A 56 -24.07 -6.35 20.09
N GLN A 57 -24.19 -5.07 19.76
CA GLN A 57 -25.44 -4.47 19.28
C GLN A 57 -25.53 -4.38 17.76
N LYS A 58 -24.49 -4.79 17.02
CA LYS A 58 -24.41 -4.72 15.56
C LYS A 58 -25.47 -5.55 14.85
N GLU A 59 -25.73 -6.74 15.35
CA GLU A 59 -26.67 -7.68 14.73
C GLU A 59 -28.12 -7.17 14.79
N TYR A 60 -28.47 -6.52 15.91
CA TYR A 60 -29.79 -5.89 16.07
C TYR A 60 -29.93 -4.62 15.23
N ALA A 61 -28.93 -3.77 15.23
CA ALA A 61 -28.93 -2.56 14.39
C ALA A 61 -29.00 -2.89 12.90
N TYR A 62 -28.32 -3.95 12.45
CA TYR A 62 -28.39 -4.42 11.04
C TYR A 62 -29.81 -4.91 10.68
N LYS A 63 -30.46 -5.67 11.56
CA LYS A 63 -31.85 -6.14 11.38
C LYS A 63 -32.84 -4.98 11.28
N ASP A 64 -32.70 -3.99 12.15
CA ASP A 64 -33.59 -2.82 12.17
C ASP A 64 -33.39 -1.94 10.95
N ILE A 65 -32.13 -1.75 10.49
CA ILE A 65 -31.79 -1.05 9.25
C ILE A 65 -32.40 -1.75 8.04
N VAL A 66 -32.22 -3.07 7.91
CA VAL A 66 -32.77 -3.87 6.80
C VAL A 66 -34.28 -3.85 6.81
N THR A 67 -34.92 -3.90 7.96
CA THR A 67 -36.39 -3.87 8.09
C THR A 67 -36.94 -2.47 7.74
N THR A 68 -36.26 -1.40 8.10
CA THR A 68 -36.64 -0.03 7.77
C THR A 68 -36.45 0.28 6.29
N ILE A 69 -35.37 -0.23 5.69
CA ILE A 69 -35.11 -0.12 4.24
C ILE A 69 -36.12 -0.94 3.44
N GLY A 70 -36.47 -2.14 3.89
CA GLY A 70 -37.40 -3.04 3.20
C GLY A 70 -38.85 -2.50 3.07
N LYS A 71 -39.24 -1.52 3.90
CA LYS A 71 -40.57 -0.88 3.83
C LYS A 71 -40.65 0.24 2.78
N ASN A 72 -39.56 0.61 2.11
CA ASN A 72 -39.56 1.76 1.20
C ASN A 72 -38.75 1.44 -0.08
N LYS A 73 -39.48 1.04 -1.17
CA LYS A 73 -38.89 0.66 -2.47
C LYS A 73 -37.92 1.70 -3.06
N LEU A 74 -38.15 3.00 -2.80
CA LEU A 74 -37.27 4.07 -3.25
C LEU A 74 -35.91 4.04 -2.54
N LYS A 75 -35.89 3.66 -1.25
CA LYS A 75 -34.66 3.52 -0.47
C LYS A 75 -33.84 2.31 -0.93
N LEU A 76 -34.52 1.22 -1.31
CA LEU A 76 -33.86 0.04 -1.86
C LEU A 76 -33.17 0.35 -3.20
N PHE A 77 -33.83 1.12 -4.08
CA PHE A 77 -33.27 1.53 -5.36
C PHE A 77 -32.06 2.47 -5.19
N ALA A 78 -32.15 3.45 -4.29
CA ALA A 78 -31.03 4.32 -3.96
C ALA A 78 -29.84 3.52 -3.36
N PHE A 79 -30.12 2.57 -2.49
CA PHE A 79 -29.10 1.70 -1.90
C PHE A 79 -28.44 0.78 -2.95
N SER A 80 -29.24 0.18 -3.83
CA SER A 80 -28.73 -0.65 -4.94
C SER A 80 -27.92 0.18 -5.95
N PHE A 81 -28.35 1.38 -6.26
CA PHE A 81 -27.63 2.29 -7.15
C PHE A 81 -26.31 2.77 -6.50
N PHE A 82 -26.33 3.06 -5.21
CA PHE A 82 -25.13 3.40 -4.44
C PHE A 82 -24.17 2.20 -4.34
N PHE A 83 -24.70 1.00 -4.12
CA PHE A 83 -23.89 -0.22 -4.07
C PHE A 83 -23.25 -0.51 -5.43
N LEU A 84 -23.96 -0.25 -6.53
CA LEU A 84 -23.43 -0.38 -7.90
C LEU A 84 -22.35 0.67 -8.20
N ILE A 85 -22.53 1.93 -7.77
CA ILE A 85 -21.50 2.98 -7.91
C ILE A 85 -20.28 2.64 -7.03
N PHE A 86 -20.51 2.18 -5.82
CA PHE A 86 -19.45 1.77 -4.90
C PHE A 86 -18.71 0.53 -5.41
N ALA A 87 -19.42 -0.49 -5.91
CA ALA A 87 -18.84 -1.66 -6.53
C ALA A 87 -18.05 -1.30 -7.81
N LYS A 88 -18.57 -0.36 -8.62
CA LYS A 88 -17.85 0.14 -9.79
C LYS A 88 -16.57 0.91 -9.40
N LYS A 89 -16.62 1.73 -8.36
CA LYS A 89 -15.43 2.44 -7.87
C LYS A 89 -14.37 1.48 -7.29
N LEU A 90 -14.79 0.36 -6.67
CA LEU A 90 -13.88 -0.70 -6.20
C LEU A 90 -13.26 -1.51 -7.36
N SER A 91 -13.92 -1.55 -8.54
CA SER A 91 -13.38 -2.26 -9.71
C SER A 91 -12.37 -1.44 -10.53
N ASP A 92 -12.37 -0.14 -10.36
CA ASP A 92 -11.57 0.81 -11.16
C ASP A 92 -10.62 1.62 -10.24
N MET A 93 -9.88 0.93 -9.34
CA MET A 93 -8.89 1.58 -8.49
C MET A 93 -7.71 2.06 -9.33
N ASN A 94 -7.42 3.36 -9.26
CA ASN A 94 -6.26 3.96 -9.89
C ASN A 94 -5.12 4.03 -8.88
N ILE A 95 -4.01 3.37 -9.18
CA ILE A 95 -2.81 3.36 -8.35
C ILE A 95 -1.67 4.00 -9.11
N LEU A 96 -1.07 5.03 -8.52
CA LEU A 96 0.20 5.54 -8.97
C LEU A 96 1.32 4.72 -8.33
N ILE A 97 2.28 4.24 -9.13
CA ILE A 97 3.39 3.43 -8.66
C ILE A 97 4.69 4.17 -8.91
N ILE A 98 5.48 4.33 -7.86
CA ILE A 98 6.79 4.97 -7.90
C ILE A 98 7.85 3.90 -7.57
N PRO A 99 8.69 3.52 -8.54
CA PRO A 99 9.78 2.57 -8.32
C PRO A 99 10.94 3.20 -7.54
N ASP A 100 12.09 2.52 -7.48
CA ASP A 100 13.30 2.89 -6.76
C ASP A 100 13.67 4.37 -6.92
N ILE A 101 13.67 5.11 -5.82
CA ILE A 101 13.90 6.55 -5.80
C ILE A 101 15.40 6.89 -5.80
N HIS A 102 16.17 6.32 -4.89
CA HIS A 102 17.61 6.61 -4.74
C HIS A 102 17.96 8.12 -4.78
N GLY A 103 17.15 8.94 -4.09
CA GLY A 103 17.32 10.39 -4.03
C GLY A 103 16.90 11.15 -5.30
N ARG A 104 16.35 10.48 -6.32
CA ARG A 104 15.87 11.13 -7.57
C ARG A 104 14.52 11.79 -7.34
N SER A 105 14.22 12.81 -8.14
CA SER A 105 12.99 13.60 -8.03
C SER A 105 11.96 13.32 -9.15
N PHE A 106 12.13 12.25 -9.96
CA PHE A 106 11.21 11.92 -11.05
C PHE A 106 9.75 11.71 -10.60
N TRP A 107 9.54 11.38 -9.35
CA TRP A 107 8.22 11.25 -8.74
C TRP A 107 7.46 12.59 -8.67
N GLU A 108 8.17 13.72 -8.61
CA GLU A 108 7.57 15.06 -8.55
C GLU A 108 6.74 15.35 -9.80
N GLU A 109 7.19 14.92 -10.99
CA GLU A 109 6.44 15.13 -12.23
C GLU A 109 5.08 14.46 -12.18
N ALA A 110 5.02 13.22 -11.64
CA ALA A 110 3.76 12.52 -11.50
C ALA A 110 2.83 13.20 -10.50
N ILE A 111 3.37 13.66 -9.37
CA ILE A 111 2.59 14.35 -8.34
C ILE A 111 2.07 15.71 -8.87
N ASN A 112 2.90 16.44 -9.60
CA ASN A 112 2.50 17.70 -10.24
C ASN A 112 1.42 17.47 -11.32
N ASP A 113 1.57 16.42 -12.16
CA ASP A 113 0.56 16.04 -13.15
C ASP A 113 -0.79 15.71 -12.49
N ILE A 114 -0.77 15.01 -11.35
CA ILE A 114 -1.96 14.76 -10.54
C ILE A 114 -2.60 16.06 -10.09
N ALA A 115 -1.81 16.96 -9.51
CA ALA A 115 -2.29 18.22 -8.97
C ALA A 115 -2.86 19.14 -10.06
N GLU A 116 -2.18 19.25 -11.21
CA GLU A 116 -2.57 20.10 -12.34
C GLU A 116 -3.79 19.57 -13.09
N HIS A 117 -3.85 18.26 -13.35
CA HIS A 117 -4.90 17.63 -14.13
C HIS A 117 -6.05 17.06 -13.27
N ARG A 118 -6.01 17.26 -11.95
CA ARG A 118 -6.99 16.73 -10.98
C ARG A 118 -7.27 15.24 -11.21
N ARG A 119 -6.22 14.47 -11.49
CA ARG A 119 -6.34 13.01 -11.59
C ARG A 119 -6.51 12.45 -10.19
N ASP A 120 -7.64 11.80 -9.96
CA ASP A 120 -7.88 11.11 -8.70
C ASP A 120 -7.14 9.76 -8.71
N PHE A 121 -6.15 9.63 -7.84
CA PHE A 121 -5.59 8.34 -7.47
C PHE A 121 -6.15 7.91 -6.12
N ASP A 122 -6.50 6.65 -6.04
CA ASP A 122 -6.96 6.07 -4.77
C ASP A 122 -5.78 5.84 -3.83
N THR A 123 -4.61 5.50 -4.38
CA THR A 123 -3.38 5.20 -3.62
C THR A 123 -2.14 5.50 -4.44
N VAL A 124 -1.06 5.89 -3.77
CA VAL A 124 0.30 5.95 -4.34
C VAL A 124 1.15 4.90 -3.65
N VAL A 125 1.77 3.99 -4.41
CA VAL A 125 2.64 2.94 -3.88
C VAL A 125 4.09 3.24 -4.26
N PHE A 126 4.91 3.47 -3.25
CA PHE A 126 6.36 3.59 -3.38
C PHE A 126 6.99 2.22 -3.16
N LEU A 127 7.78 1.76 -4.13
CA LEU A 127 8.35 0.41 -4.09
C LEU A 127 9.67 0.29 -3.31
N GLY A 128 10.12 1.36 -2.66
CA GLY A 128 11.30 1.36 -1.79
C GLY A 128 12.54 2.03 -2.38
N ASP A 129 13.67 1.83 -1.71
CA ASP A 129 14.97 2.38 -2.05
C ASP A 129 14.98 3.92 -2.16
N TYR A 130 14.65 4.58 -1.06
CA TYR A 130 14.54 6.05 -0.99
C TYR A 130 15.91 6.73 -0.98
N PHE A 131 16.90 6.12 -0.35
CA PHE A 131 18.25 6.64 -0.11
C PHE A 131 19.30 5.93 -0.97
N ASP A 132 20.56 6.08 -0.61
CA ASP A 132 21.71 5.48 -1.31
C ASP A 132 21.77 5.84 -2.79
N PRO A 133 21.91 7.16 -3.15
CA PRO A 133 21.96 7.59 -4.52
C PRO A 133 23.16 6.99 -5.28
N TYR A 134 23.07 6.93 -6.61
CA TYR A 134 24.16 6.49 -7.45
C TYR A 134 25.15 7.66 -7.68
N PRO A 135 26.42 7.55 -7.27
CA PRO A 135 27.39 8.64 -7.42
C PRO A 135 27.54 9.15 -8.86
N ALA A 136 27.39 8.24 -9.85
CA ALA A 136 27.45 8.58 -11.26
C ALA A 136 26.32 9.51 -11.75
N GLU A 137 25.24 9.65 -10.99
CA GLU A 137 24.09 10.50 -11.31
C GLU A 137 24.23 11.92 -10.74
N GLY A 138 25.28 12.17 -9.96
CA GLY A 138 25.57 13.49 -9.38
C GLY A 138 24.66 13.86 -8.20
N ILE A 139 23.89 12.92 -7.69
CA ILE A 139 23.06 13.07 -6.49
C ILE A 139 23.87 12.61 -5.28
N ASN A 140 23.89 13.40 -4.21
CA ASN A 140 24.51 13.03 -2.95
C ASN A 140 23.47 12.75 -1.88
N GLU A 141 23.90 12.20 -0.73
CA GLU A 141 23.02 11.77 0.36
C GLU A 141 22.24 12.94 0.99
N CYS A 142 22.84 14.14 1.07
CA CYS A 142 22.11 15.32 1.56
C CYS A 142 20.94 15.65 0.64
N GLN A 143 21.14 15.57 -0.68
CA GLN A 143 20.07 15.79 -1.65
C GLN A 143 19.00 14.67 -1.55
N ALA A 144 19.41 13.43 -1.32
CA ALA A 144 18.47 12.33 -1.10
C ALA A 144 17.61 12.54 0.16
N ILE A 145 18.20 13.02 1.25
CA ILE A 145 17.50 13.35 2.49
C ILE A 145 16.52 14.52 2.25
N ILE A 146 16.97 15.59 1.59
CA ILE A 146 16.10 16.73 1.27
C ILE A 146 14.93 16.29 0.38
N ASN A 147 15.19 15.45 -0.60
CA ASN A 147 14.17 14.90 -1.49
C ASN A 147 13.15 14.05 -0.72
N TRP A 148 13.61 13.23 0.24
CA TRP A 148 12.74 12.46 1.11
C TRP A 148 11.84 13.36 1.98
N GLU A 149 12.42 14.38 2.64
CA GLU A 149 11.62 15.30 3.46
C GLU A 149 10.59 16.07 2.61
N HIS A 150 10.95 16.46 1.39
CA HIS A 150 10.01 17.07 0.45
C HIS A 150 8.86 16.12 0.08
N LEU A 151 9.17 14.87 -0.24
CA LEU A 151 8.18 13.83 -0.50
C LEU A 151 7.26 13.64 0.72
N TYR A 152 7.83 13.55 1.91
CA TYR A 152 7.09 13.42 3.15
C TYR A 152 6.12 14.59 3.37
N ASP A 153 6.61 15.82 3.22
CA ASP A 153 5.81 17.03 3.41
C ASP A 153 4.62 17.10 2.43
N ILE A 154 4.79 16.68 1.19
CA ILE A 154 3.70 16.64 0.20
C ILE A 154 2.60 15.68 0.64
N PHE A 155 2.93 14.48 1.09
CA PHE A 155 1.94 13.47 1.45
C PHE A 155 1.32 13.67 2.83
N PHE A 156 2.04 14.24 3.79
CA PHE A 156 1.56 14.45 5.16
C PHE A 156 1.22 15.90 5.48
N GLY A 157 1.65 16.85 4.65
CA GLY A 157 1.36 18.27 4.76
C GLY A 157 -0.03 18.72 4.28
N SER A 158 -0.97 17.82 4.03
CA SER A 158 -2.39 18.10 3.74
C SER A 158 -2.74 18.48 2.29
N TYR A 159 -1.89 18.23 1.31
CA TYR A 159 -2.16 18.62 -0.08
C TYR A 159 -2.77 17.53 -0.96
N LEU A 160 -2.58 16.27 -0.60
CA LEU A 160 -3.09 15.13 -1.36
C LEU A 160 -4.13 14.33 -0.57
N THR A 161 -5.15 13.86 -1.28
CA THR A 161 -6.26 13.08 -0.70
C THR A 161 -6.04 11.58 -0.80
N CYS A 162 -4.98 11.12 -1.48
CA CYS A 162 -4.62 9.72 -1.59
C CYS A 162 -3.74 9.25 -0.42
N GLU A 163 -3.92 8.02 0.01
CA GLU A 163 -3.12 7.40 1.07
C GLU A 163 -1.83 6.82 0.46
N PRO A 164 -0.62 7.28 0.88
CA PRO A 164 0.62 6.71 0.40
C PRO A 164 0.93 5.37 1.08
N VAL A 165 1.46 4.43 0.32
CA VAL A 165 2.02 3.17 0.78
C VAL A 165 3.52 3.21 0.55
N PHE A 166 4.31 3.08 1.62
CA PHE A 166 5.77 3.08 1.55
C PHE A 166 6.31 1.66 1.78
N LEU A 167 6.80 1.02 0.73
CA LEU A 167 7.50 -0.25 0.87
C LEU A 167 8.96 -0.02 1.23
N ILE A 168 9.56 -0.99 1.89
CA ILE A 168 10.99 -1.04 2.21
C ILE A 168 11.73 -1.66 1.05
N GLY A 169 12.79 -1.00 0.57
CA GLY A 169 13.75 -1.59 -0.34
C GLY A 169 14.95 -2.21 0.37
N ASN A 170 15.80 -2.90 -0.38
CA ASN A 170 16.99 -3.53 0.20
C ASN A 170 17.99 -2.49 0.74
N HIS A 171 18.13 -1.34 0.09
CA HIS A 171 18.96 -0.24 0.61
C HIS A 171 18.41 0.35 1.90
N ASP A 172 17.09 0.53 2.00
CA ASP A 172 16.42 1.04 3.20
C ASP A 172 16.58 0.09 4.39
N ALA A 173 16.46 -1.23 4.15
CA ALA A 173 16.57 -2.26 5.17
C ALA A 173 17.93 -2.26 5.90
N HIS A 174 18.98 -1.80 5.23
CA HIS A 174 20.31 -1.63 5.85
C HIS A 174 20.35 -0.56 6.94
N TYR A 175 19.47 0.43 6.88
CA TYR A 175 19.32 1.46 7.93
C TYR A 175 18.32 1.04 9.00
N LEU A 176 17.31 0.26 8.62
CA LEU A 176 16.23 -0.17 9.50
C LEU A 176 16.65 -1.27 10.48
N ASN A 177 17.49 -2.22 10.06
CA ASN A 177 17.77 -3.40 10.87
C ASN A 177 19.22 -3.86 10.78
N LYS A 178 19.86 -3.98 11.97
CA LYS A 178 21.27 -4.38 12.08
C LYS A 178 21.52 -5.85 11.73
N VAL A 179 20.53 -6.73 11.94
CA VAL A 179 20.63 -8.17 11.57
C VAL A 179 20.66 -8.28 10.06
N PHE A 180 19.75 -7.59 9.38
CA PHE A 180 19.74 -7.49 7.92
C PHE A 180 21.06 -6.91 7.39
N ALA A 181 21.49 -5.77 7.93
CA ALA A 181 22.71 -5.09 7.51
C ALA A 181 23.99 -5.94 7.74
N GLY A 182 24.00 -6.78 8.76
CA GLY A 182 25.10 -7.71 9.03
C GLY A 182 25.10 -8.94 8.13
N ARG A 183 23.96 -9.28 7.51
CA ARG A 183 23.80 -10.47 6.68
C ARG A 183 23.86 -10.16 5.19
N ALA A 184 23.12 -9.15 4.73
CA ALA A 184 23.11 -8.73 3.33
C ALA A 184 24.28 -7.77 3.04
N SER A 185 24.78 -7.79 1.82
CA SER A 185 25.79 -6.86 1.32
C SER A 185 25.25 -6.07 0.14
N GLY A 186 25.97 -5.04 -0.33
CA GLY A 186 25.62 -4.31 -1.55
C GLY A 186 24.97 -2.94 -1.33
N SER A 187 24.77 -2.50 -0.08
CA SER A 187 24.37 -1.12 0.21
C SER A 187 25.50 -0.12 -0.11
N ARG A 188 25.11 1.05 -0.59
CA ARG A 188 25.98 2.23 -0.73
C ARG A 188 25.90 3.15 0.49
N LYS A 189 25.53 2.57 1.62
CA LYS A 189 25.26 3.22 2.90
C LYS A 189 26.30 4.30 3.24
N SER A 190 25.84 5.52 3.46
CA SER A 190 26.68 6.64 3.86
C SER A 190 26.96 6.62 5.35
N GLU A 191 28.21 6.46 5.74
CA GLU A 191 28.59 6.53 7.17
C GLU A 191 28.35 7.93 7.77
N TRP A 192 28.50 8.99 6.97
CA TRP A 192 28.31 10.37 7.43
C TRP A 192 26.85 10.73 7.73
N HIS A 193 25.91 10.12 7.02
CA HIS A 193 24.48 10.40 7.16
C HIS A 193 23.71 9.27 7.84
N LEU A 194 24.44 8.25 8.31
CA LEU A 194 23.86 7.05 8.90
C LEU A 194 22.81 7.37 9.96
N HIS A 195 23.20 8.14 10.99
CA HIS A 195 22.29 8.46 12.09
C HIS A 195 21.09 9.32 11.67
N THR A 196 21.27 10.17 10.65
CA THR A 196 20.15 10.98 10.12
C THR A 196 19.13 10.09 9.45
N ILE A 197 19.59 9.16 8.59
CA ILE A 197 18.70 8.26 7.86
C ILE A 197 18.08 7.22 8.81
N GLU A 198 18.86 6.65 9.74
CA GLU A 198 18.32 5.77 10.80
C GLU A 198 17.22 6.50 11.59
N GLY A 199 17.45 7.77 11.97
CA GLY A 199 16.45 8.59 12.68
C GLY A 199 15.18 8.82 11.87
N ILE A 200 15.28 9.04 10.57
CA ILE A 200 14.11 9.14 9.67
C ILE A 200 13.26 7.87 9.74
N PHE A 201 13.89 6.71 9.67
CA PHE A 201 13.17 5.43 9.74
C PHE A 201 12.62 5.12 11.14
N GLU A 202 13.35 5.44 12.21
CA GLU A 202 12.90 5.25 13.60
C GLU A 202 11.66 6.08 13.90
N ASP A 203 11.69 7.38 13.56
CA ASP A 203 10.58 8.31 13.80
C ASP A 203 9.32 7.94 13.02
N ARG A 204 9.49 7.32 11.86
CA ARG A 204 8.42 7.03 10.88
C ARG A 204 8.21 5.54 10.65
N HIS A 205 8.75 4.65 11.51
CA HIS A 205 8.76 3.18 11.32
C HIS A 205 7.39 2.58 10.99
N ARG A 206 6.29 3.19 11.46
CA ARG A 206 4.91 2.68 11.24
C ARG A 206 4.39 2.91 9.84
N MET A 207 5.07 3.73 9.04
CA MET A 207 4.68 4.03 7.67
C MET A 207 5.21 2.97 6.69
N PHE A 208 6.32 2.33 7.05
CA PHE A 208 7.05 1.42 6.18
C PHE A 208 6.58 -0.02 6.35
N GLN A 209 6.48 -0.74 5.25
CA GLN A 209 6.07 -2.14 5.22
C GLN A 209 6.85 -2.92 4.16
N ILE A 210 6.95 -4.25 4.33
CA ILE A 210 7.63 -5.15 3.39
C ILE A 210 6.77 -5.39 2.14
N ALA A 211 5.46 -5.47 2.33
CA ALA A 211 4.52 -5.80 1.26
C ALA A 211 3.18 -5.08 1.45
N PHE A 212 2.50 -4.86 0.34
CA PHE A 212 1.13 -4.37 0.29
C PHE A 212 0.34 -5.24 -0.70
N ASP A 213 -0.93 -5.51 -0.43
CA ASP A 213 -1.78 -6.18 -1.39
C ASP A 213 -3.15 -5.49 -1.54
N THR A 214 -3.72 -5.62 -2.72
CA THR A 214 -5.06 -5.12 -3.01
C THR A 214 -5.67 -5.86 -4.20
N THR A 215 -6.92 -5.53 -4.53
CA THR A 215 -7.60 -6.06 -5.72
C THR A 215 -7.74 -4.97 -6.77
N ILE A 216 -7.20 -5.20 -7.96
CA ILE A 216 -7.26 -4.28 -9.10
C ILE A 216 -7.92 -5.01 -10.26
N GLY A 217 -9.02 -4.48 -10.80
CA GLY A 217 -9.75 -5.12 -11.90
C GLY A 217 -10.19 -6.56 -11.61
N GLY A 218 -10.46 -6.89 -10.35
CA GLY A 218 -10.84 -8.24 -9.91
C GLY A 218 -9.66 -9.20 -9.70
N LYS A 219 -8.42 -8.79 -9.97
CA LYS A 219 -7.21 -9.56 -9.73
C LYS A 219 -6.61 -9.20 -8.35
N LYS A 220 -6.19 -10.20 -7.60
CA LYS A 220 -5.43 -10.02 -6.36
C LYS A 220 -3.98 -9.72 -6.69
N VAL A 221 -3.52 -8.52 -6.35
CA VAL A 221 -2.19 -7.99 -6.71
C VAL A 221 -1.35 -7.82 -5.47
N LEU A 222 -0.12 -8.33 -5.50
CA LEU A 222 0.88 -8.16 -4.47
C LEU A 222 1.94 -7.15 -4.92
N PHE A 223 2.27 -6.22 -4.03
CA PHE A 223 3.36 -5.26 -4.20
C PHE A 223 4.47 -5.58 -3.20
N THR A 224 5.68 -5.71 -3.68
CA THR A 224 6.91 -5.84 -2.90
C THR A 224 8.03 -5.04 -3.57
N HIS A 225 9.17 -4.91 -2.92
CA HIS A 225 10.29 -4.23 -3.56
C HIS A 225 10.88 -5.03 -4.74
N ALA A 226 11.16 -6.33 -4.57
CA ALA A 226 11.89 -7.13 -5.55
C ALA A 226 11.10 -8.31 -6.15
N GLY A 227 9.83 -8.48 -5.77
CA GLY A 227 9.02 -9.67 -6.11
C GLY A 227 9.27 -10.83 -5.16
N ILE A 228 8.55 -11.94 -5.34
CA ILE A 228 8.67 -13.12 -4.49
C ILE A 228 8.93 -14.37 -5.32
N ASN A 229 10.05 -15.06 -5.03
CA ASN A 229 10.41 -16.30 -5.69
C ASN A 229 9.86 -17.52 -4.92
N ARG A 230 9.31 -18.51 -5.66
CA ARG A 230 8.80 -19.78 -5.08
C ARG A 230 9.85 -20.52 -4.27
N GLY A 231 11.11 -20.53 -4.73
CA GLY A 231 12.21 -21.19 -4.02
C GLY A 231 12.52 -20.54 -2.67
N TRP A 232 12.38 -19.21 -2.58
CA TRP A 232 12.51 -18.48 -1.32
C TRP A 232 11.34 -18.81 -0.37
N VAL A 233 10.11 -18.84 -0.88
CA VAL A 233 8.92 -19.21 -0.08
C VAL A 233 9.06 -20.61 0.49
N GLU A 234 9.50 -21.59 -0.31
CA GLU A 234 9.68 -22.96 0.16
C GLU A 234 10.76 -23.08 1.25
N ARG A 235 11.84 -22.29 1.17
CA ARG A 235 12.87 -22.25 2.23
C ARG A 235 12.35 -21.67 3.55
N HIS A 236 11.44 -20.76 3.49
CA HIS A 236 10.93 -20.01 4.66
C HIS A 236 9.46 -20.32 4.98
N LYS A 237 8.92 -21.42 4.47
CA LYS A 237 7.50 -21.79 4.61
C LYS A 237 7.03 -21.88 6.07
N ASP A 238 7.89 -22.37 6.96
CA ASP A 238 7.56 -22.53 8.38
C ASP A 238 7.42 -21.16 9.08
N LEU A 239 8.13 -20.16 8.58
CA LEU A 239 8.09 -18.80 9.09
C LEU A 239 6.94 -18.00 8.47
N LEU A 240 6.65 -18.23 7.20
CA LEU A 240 5.64 -17.50 6.44
C LEU A 240 4.22 -18.06 6.62
N GLY A 241 4.08 -19.38 6.74
CA GLY A 241 2.79 -20.05 6.58
C GLY A 241 2.24 -19.83 5.17
N THR A 242 1.12 -19.13 5.06
CA THR A 242 0.56 -18.71 3.76
C THR A 242 1.14 -17.36 3.36
N VAL A 243 1.55 -17.22 2.10
CA VAL A 243 2.04 -15.94 1.57
C VAL A 243 0.91 -14.91 1.51
N SER A 244 1.12 -13.79 2.18
CA SER A 244 0.24 -12.63 2.18
C SER A 244 1.05 -11.37 2.53
N ALA A 245 0.53 -10.18 2.23
CA ALA A 245 1.16 -8.94 2.69
C ALA A 245 1.35 -8.93 4.21
N ASP A 246 0.37 -9.43 4.96
CA ASP A 246 0.47 -9.53 6.43
C ASP A 246 1.57 -10.48 6.89
N SER A 247 1.70 -11.67 6.30
CA SER A 247 2.77 -12.63 6.67
C SER A 247 4.15 -12.07 6.35
N LEU A 248 4.31 -11.39 5.22
CA LEU A 248 5.56 -10.72 4.84
C LEU A 248 5.91 -9.57 5.78
N ASN A 249 4.93 -8.74 6.13
CA ASN A 249 5.11 -7.63 7.08
C ASN A 249 5.43 -8.14 8.50
N ASN A 250 4.95 -9.33 8.87
CA ASN A 250 5.29 -9.94 10.15
C ASN A 250 6.75 -10.37 10.25
N LEU A 251 7.44 -10.64 9.13
CA LEU A 251 8.88 -10.94 9.13
C LEU A 251 9.70 -9.81 9.74
N ALA A 252 9.34 -8.56 9.47
CA ALA A 252 10.03 -7.39 10.02
C ALA A 252 9.91 -7.23 11.54
N LYS A 253 9.17 -8.12 12.23
CA LYS A 253 8.98 -8.08 13.69
C LYS A 253 9.95 -8.96 14.47
N SER A 254 10.81 -9.74 13.80
CA SER A 254 11.76 -10.65 14.44
C SER A 254 13.09 -10.68 13.71
N ASP A 255 14.15 -11.00 14.44
CA ASP A 255 15.49 -11.18 13.87
C ASP A 255 15.52 -12.33 12.86
N GLU A 256 14.80 -13.41 13.11
CA GLU A 256 14.68 -14.55 12.19
C GLU A 256 14.02 -14.11 10.87
N GLY A 257 12.97 -13.30 10.94
CA GLY A 257 12.33 -12.73 9.76
C GLY A 257 13.25 -11.80 8.98
N TRP A 258 14.02 -10.96 9.66
CA TRP A 258 15.02 -10.10 9.00
C TRP A 258 16.16 -10.92 8.36
N LEU A 259 16.56 -12.06 8.93
CA LEU A 259 17.50 -12.98 8.30
C LEU A 259 16.93 -13.58 7.01
N ALA A 260 15.64 -13.94 7.01
CA ALA A 260 14.97 -14.43 5.80
C ALA A 260 14.87 -13.35 4.72
N LEU A 261 14.52 -12.10 5.11
CA LEU A 261 14.48 -10.95 4.20
C LEU A 261 15.86 -10.60 3.61
N ALA A 262 16.93 -10.95 4.29
CA ALA A 262 18.31 -10.70 3.87
C ALA A 262 18.87 -11.77 2.90
N ASP A 263 18.07 -12.70 2.40
CA ASP A 263 18.48 -13.68 1.40
C ASP A 263 18.76 -12.97 0.06
N VAL A 264 20.04 -12.87 -0.29
CA VAL A 264 20.52 -12.35 -1.58
C VAL A 264 20.69 -13.53 -2.54
N GLY A 265 19.99 -13.51 -3.66
CA GLY A 265 20.04 -14.55 -4.68
C GLY A 265 21.37 -14.61 -5.46
N GLU A 266 21.67 -15.77 -6.06
CA GLU A 266 22.87 -15.96 -6.90
C GLU A 266 22.91 -15.00 -8.07
N GLU A 267 21.77 -14.67 -8.68
CA GLU A 267 21.63 -13.67 -9.77
C GLU A 267 22.12 -12.27 -9.34
N ARG A 268 22.09 -12.00 -8.03
CA ARG A 268 22.59 -10.76 -7.41
C ARG A 268 23.96 -10.93 -6.74
N GLY A 269 24.65 -12.04 -7.02
CA GLY A 269 25.96 -12.35 -6.44
C GLY A 269 25.91 -12.75 -4.98
N GLY A 270 24.76 -13.16 -4.47
CA GLY A 270 24.57 -13.63 -3.11
C GLY A 270 24.84 -15.13 -2.92
N TRP A 271 24.46 -15.62 -1.75
CA TRP A 271 24.70 -17.02 -1.32
C TRP A 271 23.46 -17.90 -1.42
N ALA A 272 22.28 -17.29 -1.52
CA ALA A 272 21.03 -18.03 -1.59
C ALA A 272 20.73 -18.39 -3.05
N LYS A 273 20.15 -19.56 -3.28
CA LYS A 273 19.78 -19.99 -4.63
C LYS A 273 18.84 -18.99 -5.31
N THR A 274 17.98 -18.34 -4.53
CA THR A 274 17.06 -17.31 -4.99
C THR A 274 16.95 -16.21 -3.93
N GLY A 275 16.72 -14.98 -4.36
CA GLY A 275 16.51 -13.84 -3.47
C GLY A 275 15.14 -13.84 -2.79
N GLY A 276 15.04 -13.10 -1.69
CA GLY A 276 13.79 -12.79 -1.00
C GLY A 276 13.09 -11.55 -1.56
N PRO A 277 11.99 -11.08 -0.93
CA PRO A 277 11.17 -9.98 -1.42
C PRO A 277 11.91 -8.63 -1.50
N LEU A 278 13.11 -8.54 -0.93
CA LEU A 278 13.98 -7.36 -1.01
C LEU A 278 15.18 -7.56 -1.98
N TRP A 279 15.44 -8.80 -2.48
CA TRP A 279 16.65 -9.10 -3.21
C TRP A 279 16.48 -10.01 -4.43
N ALA A 280 15.26 -10.43 -4.77
CA ALA A 280 15.03 -11.26 -5.95
C ALA A 280 15.40 -10.50 -7.24
N ASP A 281 16.01 -11.18 -8.20
CA ASP A 281 16.19 -10.62 -9.54
C ASP A 281 14.97 -10.92 -10.40
N VAL A 282 14.66 -10.06 -11.37
CA VAL A 282 13.54 -10.28 -12.29
C VAL A 282 13.65 -11.63 -13.03
N ASN A 283 14.86 -12.14 -13.28
CA ASN A 283 15.07 -13.43 -13.92
C ASN A 283 14.63 -14.62 -13.04
N GLU A 284 14.50 -14.43 -11.73
CA GLU A 284 14.06 -15.46 -10.79
C GLU A 284 12.52 -15.66 -10.79
N HIS A 285 11.77 -14.86 -11.56
CA HIS A 285 10.30 -14.91 -11.68
C HIS A 285 9.81 -15.70 -12.90
N TYR A 286 10.64 -16.60 -13.39
CA TYR A 286 10.31 -17.53 -14.47
C TYR A 286 10.50 -18.97 -14.00
N ASP A 287 9.61 -19.86 -14.44
CA ASP A 287 9.73 -21.29 -14.18
C ASP A 287 10.82 -21.96 -15.06
N GLU A 288 10.99 -23.26 -14.91
CA GLU A 288 11.99 -24.04 -15.66
C GLU A 288 11.76 -24.03 -17.18
N ASP A 289 10.53 -23.78 -17.62
CA ASP A 289 10.13 -23.64 -19.02
C ASP A 289 10.28 -22.20 -19.54
N GLY A 290 10.73 -21.26 -18.69
CA GLY A 290 10.88 -19.85 -18.99
C GLY A 290 9.55 -19.09 -19.02
N LYS A 291 8.48 -19.62 -18.41
CA LYS A 291 7.19 -18.96 -18.31
C LYS A 291 7.14 -18.08 -17.05
N PRO A 292 6.70 -16.81 -17.17
CA PRO A 292 6.56 -15.96 -16.01
C PRO A 292 5.45 -16.47 -15.07
N TYR A 293 5.61 -16.25 -13.77
CA TYR A 293 4.61 -16.61 -12.78
C TYR A 293 4.44 -15.51 -11.72
N ALA A 294 3.24 -15.43 -11.15
CA ALA A 294 3.00 -14.77 -9.87
C ALA A 294 3.10 -15.81 -8.74
N ILE A 295 3.39 -15.34 -7.52
CA ILE A 295 3.44 -16.22 -6.35
C ILE A 295 2.05 -16.78 -6.02
N ASP A 296 2.00 -18.00 -5.53
CA ASP A 296 0.76 -18.69 -5.21
C ASP A 296 -0.10 -17.89 -4.21
N GLY A 297 -1.37 -17.71 -4.55
CA GLY A 297 -2.32 -16.90 -3.78
C GLY A 297 -2.54 -15.49 -4.34
N TYR A 298 -1.79 -15.09 -5.38
CA TYR A 298 -1.95 -13.84 -6.11
C TYR A 298 -2.08 -14.08 -7.62
N ASP A 299 -2.83 -13.19 -8.27
CA ASP A 299 -3.02 -13.22 -9.73
C ASP A 299 -1.93 -12.42 -10.45
N TYR A 300 -1.30 -11.48 -9.72
CA TYR A 300 -0.30 -10.59 -10.30
C TYR A 300 0.65 -10.05 -9.22
N GLU A 301 1.91 -9.78 -9.60
CA GLU A 301 2.88 -9.11 -8.75
C GLU A 301 3.36 -7.80 -9.37
N ILE A 302 3.63 -6.79 -8.54
CA ILE A 302 4.24 -5.52 -8.96
C ILE A 302 5.43 -5.23 -8.06
N PHE A 303 6.59 -5.02 -8.67
CA PHE A 303 7.86 -4.81 -7.98
C PHE A 303 8.85 -3.99 -8.83
N ALA A 304 10.02 -3.69 -8.26
CA ALA A 304 11.08 -2.89 -8.87
C ALA A 304 12.45 -3.55 -8.75
N HIS A 305 13.45 -2.94 -8.11
CA HIS A 305 14.77 -3.46 -7.74
C HIS A 305 15.71 -3.82 -8.90
N THR A 306 15.23 -4.47 -9.97
CA THR A 306 16.06 -4.86 -11.11
C THR A 306 16.06 -3.75 -12.17
N ARG A 307 17.03 -2.84 -12.08
CA ARG A 307 17.13 -1.68 -12.98
C ARG A 307 17.19 -2.06 -14.45
N LYS A 308 16.24 -1.58 -15.24
CA LYS A 308 16.16 -1.74 -16.70
C LYS A 308 15.89 -0.41 -17.37
N LYS A 309 16.13 -0.31 -18.68
CA LYS A 309 15.74 0.87 -19.47
C LYS A 309 14.22 0.95 -19.66
N GLU A 310 13.59 -0.21 -19.83
CA GLU A 310 12.16 -0.36 -20.00
C GLU A 310 11.62 -1.35 -18.94
N PRO A 311 10.39 -1.19 -18.49
CA PRO A 311 9.78 -2.12 -17.57
C PRO A 311 9.61 -3.49 -18.21
N VAL A 312 9.61 -4.54 -17.40
CA VAL A 312 9.24 -5.89 -17.82
C VAL A 312 7.82 -6.17 -17.39
N ILE A 313 6.90 -6.21 -18.34
CA ILE A 313 5.47 -6.40 -18.07
C ILE A 313 4.98 -7.62 -18.84
N ASN A 314 4.29 -8.53 -18.15
CA ASN A 314 3.69 -9.74 -18.73
C ASN A 314 2.37 -10.07 -18.00
N ASP A 315 1.81 -11.26 -18.23
CA ASP A 315 0.51 -11.66 -17.66
C ASP A 315 0.56 -11.99 -16.16
N SER A 316 1.75 -12.11 -15.57
CA SER A 316 1.97 -12.55 -14.19
C SER A 316 2.57 -11.47 -13.30
N PHE A 317 3.39 -10.58 -13.85
CA PHE A 317 4.02 -9.52 -13.07
C PHE A 317 4.39 -8.29 -13.90
N ALA A 318 4.62 -7.17 -13.20
CA ALA A 318 5.27 -5.97 -13.69
C ALA A 318 6.49 -5.64 -12.82
N MET A 319 7.69 -5.69 -13.41
CA MET A 319 8.91 -5.15 -12.82
C MET A 319 9.16 -3.76 -13.40
N LEU A 320 9.17 -2.74 -12.54
CA LEU A 320 9.00 -1.34 -12.92
C LEU A 320 10.22 -0.43 -12.70
N ASP A 321 11.38 -0.94 -12.29
CA ASP A 321 12.56 -0.09 -12.06
C ASP A 321 13.14 0.44 -13.38
N ALA A 322 12.43 1.41 -13.96
CA ALA A 322 12.81 2.16 -15.16
C ALA A 322 12.88 3.68 -14.90
N GLN A 323 12.99 4.10 -13.63
CA GLN A 323 13.19 5.48 -13.18
C GLN A 323 12.10 6.46 -13.68
N ARG A 324 10.87 6.00 -13.74
CA ARG A 324 9.69 6.79 -14.07
C ARG A 324 8.46 6.26 -13.32
N PRO A 325 7.43 7.11 -13.07
CA PRO A 325 6.19 6.66 -12.46
C PRO A 325 5.35 5.82 -13.43
N PHE A 326 4.44 5.00 -12.87
CA PHE A 326 3.49 4.15 -13.61
C PHE A 326 2.08 4.29 -13.05
N ILE A 327 1.08 4.18 -13.94
CA ILE A 327 -0.35 4.24 -13.61
C ILE A 327 -1.02 2.97 -14.14
#